data_04fff5c765134b10d6e128f3ec2a68e4
#
_entry.id   04fff5c765134b10d6e128f3ec2a68e4
#
_cell.length_a   1.000
_cell.length_b   1.000
_cell.length_c   1.000
_cell.angle_alpha   90.00
_cell.angle_beta   90.00
_cell.angle_gamma   90.00
#
_symmetry.space_group_name_H-M   'P 1'
#
loop_
_entity.id
_entity.type
_entity.pdbx_description
1 polymer ?
#
loop_
_entity_poly.entity_id
_entity_poly.type
_entity_poly.pdbx_seq_one_letter_code
_entity_poly.pdbx_strand_id
1 'polypeptide(L)'
;MYIRFQQIMAFFPVFSTSDIEKAFPIFDKKALVYWQKKHYLTKIRNGYYFFNTTQIEEGFLFFTANKIYNPSYISFECALSFYGIIPEGVFMMTSATSLKTTIFNTQIGKFQYKKIKSNLFFGYKIINLDKYSFKIAELEKVILDMLYLNESLDSIESFESLRWNKEELKKINFEKLSNYQLLFNSNALNKRVNHLMKYIYA
;
A
#
# COMPACT_ATOMS: atom_id res chain seq x y z
N MET A 1 -4.62 -30.38 -17.25
CA MET A 1 -4.61 -28.90 -17.46
C MET A 1 -4.28 -28.12 -16.19
N TYR A 2 -4.98 -28.32 -15.05
CA TYR A 2 -4.77 -27.58 -13.80
C TYR A 2 -3.35 -27.72 -13.23
N ILE A 3 -2.80 -28.93 -13.14
CA ILE A 3 -1.46 -29.17 -12.57
C ILE A 3 -0.39 -28.36 -13.32
N ARG A 4 -0.39 -28.40 -14.66
CA ARG A 4 0.54 -27.60 -15.47
C ARG A 4 0.34 -26.09 -15.26
N PHE A 5 -0.91 -25.64 -15.15
CA PHE A 5 -1.22 -24.25 -14.83
C PHE A 5 -0.65 -23.85 -13.46
N GLN A 6 -0.87 -24.67 -12.44
CA GLN A 6 -0.37 -24.43 -11.09
C GLN A 6 1.16 -24.39 -11.07
N GLN A 7 1.84 -25.32 -11.72
CA GLN A 7 3.31 -25.35 -11.78
C GLN A 7 3.90 -24.06 -12.37
N ILE A 8 3.30 -23.53 -13.43
CA ILE A 8 3.79 -22.33 -14.10
C ILE A 8 3.40 -21.06 -13.34
N MET A 9 2.14 -20.98 -12.89
CA MET A 9 1.63 -19.78 -12.24
C MET A 9 2.00 -19.68 -10.75
N ALA A 10 2.52 -20.72 -10.12
CA ALA A 10 2.98 -20.70 -8.73
C ALA A 10 4.14 -19.72 -8.47
N PHE A 11 4.89 -19.37 -9.52
CA PHE A 11 5.92 -18.32 -9.43
C PHE A 11 5.34 -16.90 -9.25
N PHE A 12 4.04 -16.72 -9.46
CA PHE A 12 3.35 -15.45 -9.29
C PHE A 12 2.43 -15.52 -8.07
N PRO A 13 2.78 -14.89 -6.95
CA PRO A 13 1.94 -14.91 -5.75
C PRO A 13 0.51 -14.41 -6.02
N VAL A 14 0.40 -13.36 -6.82
CA VAL A 14 -0.84 -12.84 -7.40
C VAL A 14 -0.64 -12.70 -8.91
N PHE A 15 -1.53 -13.25 -9.69
CA PHE A 15 -1.48 -13.21 -11.15
C PHE A 15 -2.73 -12.61 -11.76
N SER A 16 -2.54 -11.91 -12.87
CA SER A 16 -3.62 -11.32 -13.65
C SER A 16 -4.01 -12.21 -14.83
N THR A 17 -5.18 -11.92 -15.43
CA THR A 17 -5.57 -12.55 -16.71
C THR A 17 -4.54 -12.29 -17.80
N SER A 18 -3.87 -11.13 -17.80
CA SER A 18 -2.79 -10.84 -18.74
C SER A 18 -1.54 -11.71 -18.48
N ASP A 19 -1.20 -11.98 -17.21
CA ASP A 19 -0.09 -12.89 -16.88
C ASP A 19 -0.42 -14.31 -17.36
N ILE A 20 -1.69 -14.73 -17.22
CA ILE A 20 -2.15 -16.05 -17.74
C ILE A 20 -2.05 -16.10 -19.25
N GLU A 21 -2.52 -15.08 -19.98
CA GLU A 21 -2.50 -15.04 -21.44
C GLU A 21 -1.07 -15.06 -22.00
N LYS A 22 -0.12 -14.43 -21.30
CA LYS A 22 1.30 -14.50 -21.67
C LYS A 22 1.89 -15.92 -21.49
N ALA A 23 1.53 -16.60 -20.40
CA ALA A 23 2.01 -17.94 -20.11
C ALA A 23 1.28 -19.03 -20.95
N PHE A 24 0.02 -18.79 -21.29
CA PHE A 24 -0.87 -19.69 -22.00
C PHE A 24 -1.66 -18.92 -23.07
N PRO A 25 -1.11 -18.71 -24.27
CA PRO A 25 -1.75 -17.92 -25.33
C PRO A 25 -3.15 -18.44 -25.73
N ILE A 26 -3.38 -19.75 -25.63
CA ILE A 26 -4.67 -20.39 -25.88
C ILE A 26 -5.23 -20.89 -24.55
N PHE A 27 -5.81 -19.97 -23.75
CA PHE A 27 -6.36 -20.29 -22.44
C PHE A 27 -7.89 -20.09 -22.41
N ASP A 28 -8.63 -21.15 -22.05
CA ASP A 28 -10.07 -21.03 -21.82
C ASP A 28 -10.35 -20.42 -20.44
N LYS A 29 -10.80 -19.16 -20.44
CA LYS A 29 -11.16 -18.43 -19.20
C LYS A 29 -12.27 -19.10 -18.38
N LYS A 30 -13.08 -19.99 -18.97
CA LYS A 30 -14.08 -20.78 -18.24
C LYS A 30 -13.44 -21.67 -17.18
N ALA A 31 -12.20 -22.10 -17.41
CA ALA A 31 -11.43 -22.87 -16.42
C ALA A 31 -11.25 -22.09 -15.10
N LEU A 32 -11.06 -20.77 -15.12
CA LEU A 32 -10.94 -19.96 -13.91
C LEU A 32 -12.21 -19.99 -13.06
N VAL A 33 -13.38 -19.99 -13.70
CA VAL A 33 -14.67 -20.10 -12.99
C VAL A 33 -14.80 -21.47 -12.34
N TYR A 34 -14.44 -22.52 -13.07
CA TYR A 34 -14.46 -23.89 -12.53
C TYR A 34 -13.49 -24.04 -11.35
N TRP A 35 -12.25 -23.53 -11.46
CA TRP A 35 -11.24 -23.62 -10.39
C TRP A 35 -11.61 -22.79 -9.16
N GLN A 36 -12.30 -21.67 -9.32
CA GLN A 36 -12.86 -20.94 -8.20
C GLN A 36 -13.94 -21.76 -7.46
N LYS A 37 -14.86 -22.41 -8.20
CA LYS A 37 -15.88 -23.30 -7.61
C LYS A 37 -15.26 -24.49 -6.87
N LYS A 38 -14.09 -24.96 -7.31
CA LYS A 38 -13.33 -26.04 -6.65
C LYS A 38 -12.40 -25.54 -5.55
N HIS A 39 -12.43 -24.25 -5.21
CA HIS A 39 -11.56 -23.63 -4.22
C HIS A 39 -10.05 -23.83 -4.50
N TYR A 40 -9.65 -23.95 -5.77
CA TYR A 40 -8.24 -23.97 -6.15
C TYR A 40 -7.66 -22.56 -6.25
N LEU A 41 -8.49 -21.59 -6.67
CA LEU A 41 -8.16 -20.19 -6.84
C LEU A 41 -9.15 -19.31 -6.11
N THR A 42 -8.65 -18.21 -5.58
CA THR A 42 -9.47 -17.09 -5.11
C THR A 42 -9.30 -15.89 -6.04
N LYS A 43 -10.43 -15.31 -6.43
CA LYS A 43 -10.47 -14.05 -7.17
C LYS A 43 -10.37 -12.89 -6.17
N ILE A 44 -9.34 -12.06 -6.31
CA ILE A 44 -9.17 -10.85 -5.49
C ILE A 44 -10.10 -9.74 -6.00
N ARG A 45 -10.01 -9.46 -7.31
CA ARG A 45 -10.87 -8.53 -8.04
C ARG A 45 -10.91 -8.95 -9.52
N ASN A 46 -11.63 -8.18 -10.36
CA ASN A 46 -11.71 -8.50 -11.78
C ASN A 46 -10.31 -8.63 -12.40
N GLY A 47 -10.03 -9.82 -12.91
CA GLY A 47 -8.79 -10.14 -13.60
C GLY A 47 -7.59 -10.47 -12.71
N TYR A 48 -7.73 -10.53 -11.37
CA TYR A 48 -6.64 -10.87 -10.45
C TYR A 48 -7.00 -12.03 -9.55
N TYR A 49 -6.06 -12.98 -9.41
CA TYR A 49 -6.26 -14.25 -8.72
C TYR A 49 -5.02 -14.66 -7.94
N PHE A 50 -5.20 -15.53 -6.96
CA PHE A 50 -4.13 -16.26 -6.28
C PHE A 50 -4.56 -17.69 -5.96
N PHE A 51 -3.60 -18.57 -5.65
CA PHE A 51 -3.90 -19.96 -5.25
C PHE A 51 -4.31 -20.02 -3.79
N ASN A 52 -5.34 -20.80 -3.46
CA ASN A 52 -5.82 -20.96 -2.08
C ASN A 52 -4.81 -21.63 -1.14
N THR A 53 -3.74 -22.18 -1.67
CA THR A 53 -2.59 -22.69 -0.89
C THR A 53 -1.66 -21.57 -0.40
N THR A 54 -1.88 -20.31 -0.82
CA THR A 54 -1.08 -19.17 -0.40
C THR A 54 -1.46 -18.75 1.02
N GLN A 55 -0.46 -18.62 1.89
CA GLN A 55 -0.65 -18.02 3.21
C GLN A 55 -0.84 -16.51 3.07
N ILE A 56 -1.88 -16.00 3.74
CA ILE A 56 -2.21 -14.57 3.71
C ILE A 56 -1.51 -13.91 4.89
N GLU A 57 -0.33 -13.40 4.63
CA GLU A 57 0.53 -12.67 5.57
C GLU A 57 0.62 -11.19 5.16
N GLU A 58 1.18 -10.35 6.02
CA GLU A 58 1.29 -8.91 5.76
C GLU A 58 2.04 -8.62 4.45
N GLY A 59 3.17 -9.28 4.22
CA GLY A 59 3.95 -9.13 2.98
C GLY A 59 3.15 -9.49 1.72
N PHE A 60 2.30 -10.53 1.79
CA PHE A 60 1.39 -10.89 0.70
C PHE A 60 0.34 -9.80 0.45
N LEU A 61 -0.22 -9.21 1.51
CA LEU A 61 -1.21 -8.14 1.39
C LEU A 61 -0.59 -6.87 0.78
N PHE A 62 0.61 -6.48 1.20
CA PHE A 62 1.33 -5.33 0.64
C PHE A 62 1.71 -5.56 -0.83
N PHE A 63 2.22 -6.75 -1.16
CA PHE A 63 2.47 -7.14 -2.55
C PHE A 63 1.18 -7.07 -3.39
N THR A 64 0.09 -7.64 -2.86
CA THR A 64 -1.22 -7.64 -3.53
C THR A 64 -1.71 -6.22 -3.78
N ALA A 65 -1.61 -5.32 -2.79
CA ALA A 65 -2.01 -3.93 -2.93
C ALA A 65 -1.30 -3.24 -4.10
N ASN A 66 0.01 -3.44 -4.24
CA ASN A 66 0.78 -2.88 -5.35
C ASN A 66 0.43 -3.55 -6.70
N LYS A 67 0.11 -4.85 -6.71
CA LYS A 67 -0.16 -5.61 -7.95
C LYS A 67 -1.54 -5.29 -8.52
N ILE A 68 -2.58 -5.19 -7.68
CA ILE A 68 -3.96 -5.08 -8.16
C ILE A 68 -4.36 -3.67 -8.62
N TYR A 69 -3.60 -2.63 -8.23
CA TYR A 69 -3.83 -1.25 -8.68
C TYR A 69 -2.52 -0.51 -8.85
N ASN A 70 -1.92 -0.60 -10.00
CA ASN A 70 -0.62 -0.04 -10.34
C ASN A 70 -0.78 1.16 -11.31
N PRO A 71 -0.06 2.30 -11.10
CA PRO A 71 0.98 2.49 -10.10
C PRO A 71 0.43 2.85 -8.70
N SER A 72 1.02 2.23 -7.68
CA SER A 72 0.75 2.54 -6.28
C SER A 72 1.94 2.14 -5.40
N TYR A 73 1.98 2.68 -4.18
CA TYR A 73 2.87 2.26 -3.09
C TYR A 73 2.11 2.30 -1.76
N ILE A 74 2.49 1.44 -0.82
CA ILE A 74 1.91 1.43 0.54
C ILE A 74 2.24 2.76 1.22
N SER A 75 1.23 3.41 1.81
CA SER A 75 1.36 4.70 2.50
C SER A 75 0.27 4.85 3.56
N PHE A 76 0.20 6.03 4.20
CA PHE A 76 -0.79 6.37 5.21
C PHE A 76 -0.75 5.39 6.40
N GLU A 77 -1.91 4.95 6.89
CA GLU A 77 -2.05 4.14 8.10
C GLU A 77 -1.22 2.85 8.05
N CYS A 78 -1.21 2.14 6.91
CA CYS A 78 -0.41 0.91 6.76
C CYS A 78 1.09 1.18 6.88
N ALA A 79 1.59 2.25 6.26
CA ALA A 79 3.00 2.56 6.35
C ALA A 79 3.36 3.13 7.73
N LEU A 80 2.48 3.92 8.38
CA LEU A 80 2.67 4.37 9.76
C LEU A 80 2.77 3.19 10.73
N SER A 81 1.91 2.18 10.56
CA SER A 81 1.97 0.93 11.35
C SER A 81 3.25 0.15 11.07
N PHE A 82 3.64 -0.01 9.81
CA PHE A 82 4.89 -0.67 9.42
C PHE A 82 6.14 -0.04 10.05
N TYR A 83 6.15 1.29 10.20
CA TYR A 83 7.23 2.03 10.89
C TYR A 83 7.04 2.14 12.41
N GLY A 84 6.02 1.51 12.99
CA GLY A 84 5.77 1.53 14.42
C GLY A 84 5.31 2.89 14.97
N ILE A 85 4.84 3.81 14.11
CA ILE A 85 4.35 5.13 14.53
C ILE A 85 2.98 5.01 15.17
N ILE A 86 2.10 4.17 14.61
CA ILE A 86 0.79 3.85 15.21
C ILE A 86 0.81 2.44 15.78
N PRO A 87 0.32 2.24 17.01
CA PRO A 87 0.32 0.93 17.66
C PRO A 87 -0.83 0.01 17.17
N GLU A 88 -1.86 0.60 16.56
CA GLU A 88 -3.04 -0.14 16.15
C GLU A 88 -2.78 -0.99 14.91
N GLY A 89 -3.33 -2.22 14.92
CA GLY A 89 -3.40 -3.06 13.72
C GLY A 89 -4.29 -2.41 12.65
N VAL A 90 -3.81 -2.35 11.42
CA VAL A 90 -4.53 -1.73 10.30
C VAL A 90 -5.39 -2.77 9.60
N PHE A 91 -6.72 -2.61 9.65
CA PHE A 91 -7.68 -3.52 9.01
C PHE A 91 -7.86 -3.30 7.51
N MET A 92 -7.30 -2.23 6.96
CA MET A 92 -7.45 -1.86 5.56
C MET A 92 -6.10 -1.48 4.96
N MET A 93 -5.73 -2.13 3.86
CA MET A 93 -4.48 -1.83 3.14
C MET A 93 -4.58 -0.46 2.47
N THR A 94 -3.85 0.53 2.98
CA THR A 94 -3.85 1.91 2.47
C THR A 94 -2.62 2.17 1.58
N SER A 95 -2.87 2.77 0.42
CA SER A 95 -1.86 3.06 -0.59
C SER A 95 -2.05 4.42 -1.24
N ALA A 96 -0.96 5.05 -1.61
CA ALA A 96 -0.96 6.21 -2.48
C ALA A 96 -0.90 5.78 -3.96
N THR A 97 -1.59 6.52 -4.81
CA THR A 97 -1.62 6.27 -6.27
C THR A 97 -1.71 7.58 -7.05
N SER A 98 -1.20 7.60 -8.28
CA SER A 98 -1.45 8.69 -9.24
C SER A 98 -2.76 8.53 -10.01
N LEU A 99 -3.43 7.37 -9.88
CA LEU A 99 -4.72 7.08 -10.47
C LEU A 99 -5.88 7.63 -9.62
N LYS A 100 -7.12 7.28 -9.94
CA LYS A 100 -8.30 7.69 -9.19
C LYS A 100 -8.33 7.04 -7.80
N THR A 101 -8.82 7.78 -6.81
CA THR A 101 -9.15 7.23 -5.48
C THR A 101 -10.18 6.12 -5.64
N THR A 102 -9.94 4.98 -4.99
CA THR A 102 -10.83 3.83 -5.05
C THR A 102 -10.66 2.92 -3.84
N ILE A 103 -11.67 2.09 -3.59
CA ILE A 103 -11.65 1.03 -2.57
C ILE A 103 -12.06 -0.27 -3.24
N PHE A 104 -11.29 -1.32 -2.99
CA PHE A 104 -11.66 -2.69 -3.36
C PHE A 104 -11.96 -3.49 -2.11
N ASN A 105 -13.20 -3.96 -1.99
CA ASN A 105 -13.58 -4.94 -0.99
C ASN A 105 -13.34 -6.33 -1.59
N THR A 106 -12.48 -7.11 -0.96
CA THR A 106 -12.07 -8.43 -1.44
C THR A 106 -12.24 -9.49 -0.36
N GLN A 107 -12.08 -10.76 -0.72
CA GLN A 107 -12.15 -11.87 0.24
C GLN A 107 -10.96 -11.89 1.23
N ILE A 108 -9.85 -11.20 0.90
CA ILE A 108 -8.64 -11.14 1.73
C ILE A 108 -8.45 -9.81 2.44
N GLY A 109 -9.44 -8.93 2.39
CA GLY A 109 -9.40 -7.62 3.06
C GLY A 109 -9.81 -6.46 2.15
N LYS A 110 -9.78 -5.27 2.71
CA LYS A 110 -10.09 -4.01 2.02
C LYS A 110 -8.80 -3.35 1.58
N PHE A 111 -8.78 -2.87 0.33
CA PHE A 111 -7.64 -2.14 -0.26
C PHE A 111 -8.12 -0.76 -0.67
N GLN A 112 -7.61 0.27 -0.01
CA GLN A 112 -7.91 1.67 -0.29
C GLN A 112 -6.73 2.34 -0.99
N TYR A 113 -7.02 3.07 -2.04
CA TYR A 113 -6.06 3.87 -2.80
C TYR A 113 -6.49 5.32 -2.76
N LYS A 114 -5.64 6.18 -2.20
CA LYS A 114 -5.86 7.61 -2.14
C LYS A 114 -5.04 8.28 -3.24
N LYS A 115 -5.69 9.09 -4.08
CA LYS A 115 -5.01 9.79 -5.18
C LYS A 115 -4.11 10.89 -4.63
N ILE A 116 -2.88 10.93 -5.13
CA ILE A 116 -1.98 12.08 -4.99
C ILE A 116 -1.67 12.65 -6.37
N LYS A 117 -1.22 13.89 -6.45
CA LYS A 117 -0.80 14.50 -7.73
C LYS A 117 0.36 13.71 -8.33
N SER A 118 0.41 13.58 -9.65
CA SER A 118 1.43 12.77 -10.33
C SER A 118 2.87 13.24 -10.07
N ASN A 119 3.07 14.55 -9.92
CA ASN A 119 4.37 15.12 -9.54
C ASN A 119 4.77 14.84 -8.07
N LEU A 120 3.84 14.36 -7.25
CA LEU A 120 4.08 13.95 -5.86
C LEU A 120 4.24 12.42 -5.71
N PHE A 121 4.20 11.67 -6.83
CA PHE A 121 4.35 10.22 -6.83
C PHE A 121 5.84 9.82 -6.81
N PHE A 122 6.51 10.05 -5.69
CA PHE A 122 7.93 9.80 -5.42
C PHE A 122 8.16 9.40 -3.95
N GLY A 123 9.39 9.21 -3.52
CA GLY A 123 9.76 9.01 -2.11
C GLY A 123 9.27 7.66 -1.54
N TYR A 124 9.25 6.63 -2.38
CA TYR A 124 8.99 5.25 -1.97
C TYR A 124 10.21 4.38 -2.27
N LYS A 125 10.34 3.31 -1.52
CA LYS A 125 11.39 2.30 -1.69
C LYS A 125 10.77 0.92 -1.89
N ILE A 126 11.57 -0.01 -2.41
CA ILE A 126 11.20 -1.42 -2.50
C ILE A 126 11.69 -2.11 -1.23
N ILE A 127 10.78 -2.82 -0.57
CA ILE A 127 11.08 -3.68 0.59
C ILE A 127 10.85 -5.12 0.15
N ASN A 128 11.77 -5.99 0.59
CA ASN A 128 11.62 -7.43 0.51
C ASN A 128 11.25 -7.93 1.91
N LEU A 129 10.07 -8.51 2.04
CA LEU A 129 9.60 -9.17 3.25
C LEU A 129 9.27 -10.61 2.89
N ASP A 130 10.02 -11.56 3.46
CA ASP A 130 9.99 -12.97 3.08
C ASP A 130 10.21 -13.16 1.56
N LYS A 131 9.22 -13.70 0.87
CA LYS A 131 9.23 -13.91 -0.59
C LYS A 131 8.54 -12.80 -1.39
N TYR A 132 8.08 -11.73 -0.73
CA TYR A 132 7.32 -10.66 -1.36
C TYR A 132 8.14 -9.38 -1.46
N SER A 133 8.07 -8.75 -2.63
CA SER A 133 8.71 -7.47 -2.90
C SER A 133 7.62 -6.44 -3.20
N PHE A 134 7.59 -5.34 -2.46
CA PHE A 134 6.56 -4.31 -2.60
C PHE A 134 7.13 -2.90 -2.42
N LYS A 135 6.41 -1.92 -2.94
CA LYS A 135 6.73 -0.50 -2.79
C LYS A 135 6.04 0.05 -1.55
N ILE A 136 6.79 0.73 -0.71
CA ILE A 136 6.29 1.44 0.47
C ILE A 136 6.89 2.83 0.52
N ALA A 137 6.11 3.82 0.94
CA ALA A 137 6.61 5.17 1.16
C ALA A 137 7.75 5.15 2.19
N GLU A 138 8.76 5.96 1.98
CA GLU A 138 9.79 6.23 2.99
C GLU A 138 9.16 7.00 4.16
N LEU A 139 9.78 6.95 5.34
CA LEU A 139 9.21 7.51 6.57
C LEU A 139 8.80 8.98 6.40
N GLU A 140 9.67 9.80 5.82
CA GLU A 140 9.41 11.22 5.54
C GLU A 140 8.24 11.40 4.59
N LYS A 141 8.15 10.52 3.60
CA LYS A 141 7.07 10.57 2.60
C LYS A 141 5.72 10.15 3.17
N VAL A 142 5.69 9.13 4.05
CA VAL A 142 4.45 8.74 4.75
C VAL A 142 3.87 9.91 5.52
N ILE A 143 4.72 10.61 6.28
CA ILE A 143 4.32 11.80 7.05
C ILE A 143 3.74 12.87 6.13
N LEU A 144 4.43 13.18 5.03
CA LEU A 144 3.96 14.20 4.10
C LEU A 144 2.66 13.79 3.40
N ASP A 145 2.53 12.53 2.95
CA ASP A 145 1.30 12.03 2.35
C ASP A 145 0.12 12.12 3.31
N MET A 146 0.34 11.72 4.57
CA MET A 146 -0.67 11.75 5.62
C MET A 146 -1.13 13.19 5.91
N LEU A 147 -0.20 14.09 6.13
CA LEU A 147 -0.50 15.49 6.41
C LEU A 147 -1.08 16.24 5.21
N TYR A 148 -0.69 15.85 3.99
CA TYR A 148 -1.19 16.49 2.76
C TYR A 148 -2.67 16.20 2.51
N LEU A 149 -3.12 14.96 2.72
CA LEU A 149 -4.49 14.54 2.48
C LEU A 149 -5.41 14.64 3.72
N ASN A 150 -4.85 14.91 4.90
CA ASN A 150 -5.62 14.97 6.15
C ASN A 150 -5.60 16.38 6.73
N GLU A 151 -6.61 17.16 6.37
CA GLU A 151 -6.70 18.57 6.75
C GLU A 151 -6.98 18.77 8.24
N SER A 152 -7.51 17.78 8.94
CA SER A 152 -7.78 17.86 10.37
C SER A 152 -6.54 17.79 11.26
N LEU A 153 -5.37 17.41 10.69
CA LEU A 153 -4.09 17.37 11.42
C LEU A 153 -3.40 18.74 11.38
N ASP A 154 -4.03 19.76 11.91
CA ASP A 154 -3.59 21.17 11.80
C ASP A 154 -3.23 21.81 13.15
N SER A 155 -3.26 21.09 14.27
CA SER A 155 -2.89 21.56 15.59
C SER A 155 -2.10 20.52 16.39
N ILE A 156 -1.46 20.92 17.49
CA ILE A 156 -0.72 20.01 18.37
C ILE A 156 -1.69 19.01 19.02
N GLU A 157 -2.86 19.47 19.46
CA GLU A 157 -3.89 18.67 20.11
C GLU A 157 -4.39 17.55 19.18
N SER A 158 -4.45 17.82 17.86
CA SER A 158 -4.83 16.80 16.88
C SER A 158 -3.83 15.64 16.83
N PHE A 159 -2.53 15.90 17.00
CA PHE A 159 -1.50 14.85 17.09
C PHE A 159 -1.52 14.13 18.42
N GLU A 160 -1.79 14.81 19.53
CA GLU A 160 -1.93 14.18 20.86
C GLU A 160 -3.04 13.14 20.86
N SER A 161 -4.15 13.42 20.21
CA SER A 161 -5.29 12.49 20.10
C SER A 161 -4.95 11.21 19.32
N LEU A 162 -3.99 11.27 18.40
CA LEU A 162 -3.58 10.13 17.56
C LEU A 162 -2.63 9.15 18.27
N ARG A 163 -2.06 9.52 19.42
CA ARG A 163 -1.12 8.70 20.19
C ARG A 163 0.05 8.15 19.37
N TRP A 164 0.54 8.95 18.40
CA TRP A 164 1.68 8.54 17.59
C TRP A 164 2.93 8.38 18.44
N ASN A 165 3.71 7.34 18.15
CA ASN A 165 4.95 7.05 18.84
C ASN A 165 6.01 8.10 18.52
N LYS A 166 6.26 9.01 19.48
CA LYS A 166 7.23 10.11 19.32
C LYS A 166 8.65 9.59 19.09
N GLU A 167 9.05 8.47 19.71
CA GLU A 167 10.40 7.93 19.55
C GLU A 167 10.64 7.42 18.12
N GLU A 168 9.62 6.81 17.48
CA GLU A 168 9.72 6.42 16.08
C GLU A 168 9.70 7.66 15.16
N LEU A 169 8.93 8.70 15.50
CA LEU A 169 8.91 9.95 14.74
C LEU A 169 10.25 10.71 14.82
N LYS A 170 11.02 10.60 15.90
CA LYS A 170 12.37 11.18 16.02
C LYS A 170 13.38 10.59 15.05
N LYS A 171 13.10 9.42 14.45
CA LYS A 171 13.95 8.79 13.42
C LYS A 171 13.83 9.44 12.03
N ILE A 172 12.95 10.42 11.88
CA ILE A 172 12.77 11.18 10.63
C ILE A 172 14.07 11.91 10.29
N ASN A 173 14.52 11.74 9.05
CA ASN A 173 15.59 12.57 8.52
C ASN A 173 15.02 13.93 8.10
N PHE A 174 15.32 14.97 8.89
CA PHE A 174 14.76 16.33 8.69
C PHE A 174 15.22 16.99 7.40
N GLU A 175 16.44 16.78 6.97
CA GLU A 175 16.92 17.30 5.70
C GLU A 175 16.10 16.71 4.54
N LYS A 176 15.92 15.39 4.55
CA LYS A 176 15.11 14.68 3.56
C LYS A 176 13.64 15.08 3.61
N LEU A 177 13.06 15.21 4.82
CA LEU A 177 11.69 15.70 5.00
C LEU A 177 11.53 17.09 4.37
N SER A 178 12.45 18.02 4.66
CA SER A 178 12.43 19.38 4.12
C SER A 178 12.54 19.40 2.60
N ASN A 179 13.46 18.61 2.03
CA ASN A 179 13.63 18.50 0.58
C ASN A 179 12.36 17.94 -0.10
N TYR A 180 11.73 16.93 0.49
CA TYR A 180 10.46 16.40 -0.01
C TYR A 180 9.31 17.40 0.14
N GLN A 181 9.23 18.11 1.28
CA GLN A 181 8.20 19.11 1.56
C GLN A 181 8.19 20.25 0.52
N LEU A 182 9.35 20.69 0.06
CA LEU A 182 9.46 21.72 -0.99
C LEU A 182 8.73 21.32 -2.27
N LEU A 183 8.75 20.03 -2.64
CA LEU A 183 8.10 19.54 -3.84
C LEU A 183 6.56 19.61 -3.75
N PHE A 184 5.99 19.59 -2.56
CA PHE A 184 4.53 19.73 -2.36
C PHE A 184 4.04 21.14 -2.62
N ASN A 185 4.88 22.15 -2.46
CA ASN A 185 4.56 23.57 -2.66
C ASN A 185 3.21 23.97 -2.03
N SER A 186 3.04 23.68 -0.72
CA SER A 186 1.78 23.87 0.00
C SER A 186 2.00 24.53 1.37
N ASN A 187 1.56 25.76 1.51
CA ASN A 187 1.64 26.50 2.78
C ASN A 187 0.83 25.82 3.90
N ALA A 188 -0.30 25.19 3.57
CA ALA A 188 -1.09 24.43 4.54
C ALA A 188 -0.34 23.21 5.06
N LEU A 189 0.34 22.47 4.16
CA LEU A 189 1.20 21.35 4.56
C LEU A 189 2.35 21.85 5.44
N ASN A 190 2.99 22.96 5.10
CA ASN A 190 4.08 23.53 5.88
C ASN A 190 3.66 23.84 7.32
N LYS A 191 2.46 24.38 7.53
CA LYS A 191 1.90 24.61 8.87
C LYS A 191 1.71 23.31 9.64
N ARG A 192 1.14 22.29 9.01
CA ARG A 192 0.91 20.97 9.64
C ARG A 192 2.23 20.27 10.01
N VAL A 193 3.23 20.35 9.15
CA VAL A 193 4.58 19.84 9.47
C VAL A 193 5.16 20.57 10.68
N ASN A 194 5.04 21.90 10.75
CA ASN A 194 5.51 22.66 11.91
C ASN A 194 4.78 22.29 13.22
N HIS A 195 3.47 22.01 13.17
CA HIS A 195 2.73 21.53 14.34
C HIS A 195 3.19 20.11 14.75
N LEU A 196 3.41 19.22 13.79
CA LEU A 196 3.96 17.89 14.05
C LEU A 196 5.34 18.00 14.72
N MET A 197 6.23 18.89 14.23
CA MET A 197 7.54 19.10 14.82
C MET A 197 7.45 19.58 16.27
N LYS A 198 6.56 20.51 16.56
CA LYS A 198 6.30 20.96 17.95
C LYS A 198 5.79 19.81 18.82
N TYR A 199 4.88 18.98 18.30
CA TYR A 199 4.38 17.80 19.01
C TYR A 199 5.50 16.79 19.34
N ILE A 200 6.42 16.53 18.40
CA ILE A 200 7.52 15.56 18.59
C ILE A 200 8.48 16.01 19.70
N TYR A 201 8.75 17.34 19.78
CA TYR A 201 9.76 17.89 20.68
C TYR A 201 9.17 18.60 21.93
N ALA A 202 7.85 18.56 22.10
CA ALA A 202 7.19 18.94 23.36
C ALA A 202 7.30 17.78 24.37
#